data_8317574c464ac99b40c07e12946ad11c
#
_entry.id   8317574c464ac99b40c07e12946ad11c
#
_cell.length_a   1.000
_cell.length_b   1.000
_cell.length_c   1.000
_cell.angle_alpha   90.00
_cell.angle_beta   90.00
_cell.angle_gamma   90.00
#
_symmetry.space_group_name_H-M   'P 1'
#
loop_
_entity.id
_entity.type
_entity.pdbx_description
1 polymer ?
#
loop_
_entity_poly.entity_id
_entity_poly.type
_entity_poly.pdbx_seq_one_letter_code
_entity_poly.pdbx_strand_id
1 'polypeptide(L)'
;MAGKKTEFLTFKGKPLVRMGNMIYYGNPGDKYVAMLQVLSTVDFGGFNLSRKVSVQLQLTDPEVKAVDRIVKRSDKMGLYQAMVIADIWLERALSGDSNID
;
A
#
# COMPACT_ATOMS: atom_id res chain seq x y z
N MET A 1 -15.57 4.44 20.67
CA MET A 1 -15.65 3.55 19.98
C MET A 1 -14.43 2.92 19.75
N ALA A 2 -14.31 1.91 19.91
CA ALA A 2 -13.10 1.24 19.80
C ALA A 2 -12.76 0.92 18.37
N GLY A 3 -13.13 1.71 17.51
CA GLY A 3 -12.89 1.42 16.13
C GLY A 3 -11.43 1.45 15.78
N LYS A 4 -11.16 1.29 14.53
CA LYS A 4 -9.82 1.29 14.02
C LYS A 4 -9.20 2.66 14.19
N LYS A 5 -7.97 2.69 14.65
CA LYS A 5 -7.24 3.93 14.79
C LYS A 5 -6.61 4.28 13.45
N THR A 6 -6.86 5.49 12.97
CA THR A 6 -6.26 5.98 11.74
C THR A 6 -4.98 6.73 12.07
N GLU A 7 -3.90 6.36 11.42
CA GLU A 7 -2.61 6.99 11.62
C GLU A 7 -2.15 7.66 10.34
N PHE A 8 -1.69 8.89 10.47
CA PHE A 8 -1.20 9.68 9.34
C PHE A 8 0.30 9.81 9.47
N LEU A 9 1.02 9.15 8.57
CA LEU A 9 2.46 9.05 8.62
C LEU A 9 3.05 9.43 7.28
N THR A 10 4.37 9.33 7.14
CA THR A 10 5.03 9.49 5.85
C THR A 10 6.06 8.37 5.69
N PHE A 11 6.35 8.05 4.44
CA PHE A 11 7.38 7.09 4.10
C PHE A 11 8.05 7.58 2.82
N LYS A 12 9.35 7.81 2.87
CA LYS A 12 10.12 8.33 1.73
C LYS A 12 9.48 9.60 1.15
N GLY A 13 8.98 10.45 2.04
CA GLY A 13 8.43 11.74 1.64
C GLY A 13 7.01 11.73 1.12
N LYS A 14 6.36 10.57 1.07
CA LYS A 14 4.98 10.48 0.60
C LYS A 14 4.03 10.18 1.74
N PRO A 15 2.78 10.64 1.66
CA PRO A 15 1.80 10.36 2.71
C PRO A 15 1.50 8.87 2.84
N LEU A 16 1.30 8.44 4.06
CA LEU A 16 0.95 7.07 4.36
C LEU A 16 -0.16 7.10 5.40
N VAL A 17 -1.29 6.47 5.10
CA VAL A 17 -2.42 6.40 6.03
C VAL A 17 -2.65 4.95 6.38
N ARG A 18 -2.57 4.65 7.67
CA ARG A 18 -2.80 3.29 8.16
C ARG A 18 -4.10 3.23 8.92
N MET A 19 -4.92 2.23 8.60
CA MET A 19 -6.21 2.03 9.21
C MET A 19 -6.39 0.54 9.42
N GLY A 20 -6.16 0.06 10.65
CA GLY A 20 -6.21 -1.35 10.93
C GLY A 20 -5.14 -2.11 10.17
N ASN A 21 -5.56 -3.10 9.38
CA ASN A 21 -4.64 -3.90 8.60
C ASN A 21 -4.46 -3.37 7.17
N MET A 22 -5.00 -2.20 6.87
CA MET A 22 -4.89 -1.60 5.54
C MET A 22 -4.04 -0.35 5.59
N ILE A 23 -3.19 -0.17 4.59
CA ILE A 23 -2.31 0.98 4.48
C ILE A 23 -2.46 1.55 3.08
N TYR A 24 -2.74 2.86 3.01
CA TYR A 24 -2.76 3.57 1.74
C TYR A 24 -1.50 4.43 1.67
N TYR A 25 -0.75 4.30 0.61
CA TYR A 25 0.53 4.97 0.44
C TYR A 25 0.52 5.78 -0.85
N GLY A 26 0.80 7.06 -0.73
CA GLY A 26 0.84 7.97 -1.85
C GLY A 26 -0.16 9.09 -1.67
N ASN A 27 -0.12 10.05 -2.60
CA ASN A 27 -1.00 11.21 -2.54
C ASN A 27 -2.29 10.90 -3.29
N PRO A 28 -3.46 10.99 -2.63
CA PRO A 28 -4.72 10.69 -3.32
C PRO A 28 -5.03 11.65 -4.47
N GLY A 29 -4.34 12.79 -4.54
CA GLY A 29 -4.49 13.69 -5.69
C GLY A 29 -3.70 13.26 -6.91
N ASP A 30 -2.81 12.28 -6.78
CA ASP A 30 -2.05 11.77 -7.91
C ASP A 30 -2.85 10.70 -8.64
N LYS A 31 -2.38 10.34 -9.84
CA LYS A 31 -3.08 9.37 -10.67
C LYS A 31 -3.06 7.96 -10.10
N TYR A 32 -2.03 7.63 -9.35
CA TYR A 32 -1.86 6.30 -8.77
C TYR A 32 -1.63 6.39 -7.29
N VAL A 33 -2.02 5.33 -6.60
CA VAL A 33 -1.76 5.18 -5.17
C VAL A 33 -1.49 3.69 -4.92
N ALA A 34 -0.69 3.41 -3.91
CA ALA A 34 -0.44 2.03 -3.51
C ALA A 34 -1.31 1.68 -2.31
N MET A 35 -1.83 0.46 -2.30
CA MET A 35 -2.60 -0.04 -1.18
C MET A 35 -1.98 -1.33 -0.70
N LEU A 36 -1.73 -1.42 0.59
CA LEU A 36 -1.17 -2.61 1.20
C LEU A 36 -2.17 -3.16 2.19
N GLN A 37 -2.27 -4.48 2.24
CA GLN A 37 -3.14 -5.13 3.20
C GLN A 37 -2.35 -6.23 3.91
N VAL A 38 -2.30 -6.14 5.23
CA VAL A 38 -1.64 -7.16 6.04
C VAL A 38 -2.57 -8.37 6.10
N LEU A 39 -2.14 -9.48 5.50
CA LEU A 39 -2.96 -10.68 5.40
C LEU A 39 -2.73 -11.63 6.57
N SER A 40 -1.54 -11.63 7.13
CA SER A 40 -1.24 -12.46 8.29
C SER A 40 -0.15 -11.81 9.12
N THR A 41 -0.16 -12.13 10.40
CA THR A 41 0.85 -11.67 11.33
C THR A 41 1.39 -12.88 12.08
N VAL A 42 2.54 -12.70 12.72
CA VAL A 42 3.10 -13.71 13.60
C VAL A 42 3.43 -13.02 14.92
N ASP A 43 3.11 -13.71 16.02
CA ASP A 43 3.41 -13.20 17.34
C ASP A 43 4.84 -13.63 17.70
N PHE A 44 5.71 -12.66 17.92
CA PHE A 44 7.10 -12.92 18.24
C PHE A 44 7.47 -12.11 19.46
N GLY A 45 7.62 -12.80 20.57
CA GLY A 45 8.01 -12.15 21.83
C GLY A 45 7.04 -11.07 22.29
N GLY A 46 5.75 -11.25 22.08
CA GLY A 46 4.73 -10.28 22.47
C GLY A 46 4.45 -9.22 21.42
N PHE A 47 5.16 -9.28 20.28
CA PHE A 47 4.93 -8.33 19.19
C PHE A 47 4.25 -9.02 18.01
N ASN A 48 3.32 -8.34 17.39
CA ASN A 48 2.68 -8.83 16.19
C ASN A 48 3.43 -8.28 14.98
N LEU A 49 4.11 -9.16 14.26
CA LEU A 49 4.86 -8.78 13.08
C LEU A 49 4.09 -9.15 11.83
N SER A 50 4.03 -8.23 10.88
CA SER A 50 3.38 -8.49 9.60
C SER A 50 4.18 -9.55 8.85
N ARG A 51 3.52 -10.65 8.50
CA ARG A 51 4.19 -11.74 7.80
C ARG A 51 3.90 -11.72 6.32
N LYS A 52 2.62 -11.70 5.94
CA LYS A 52 2.24 -11.68 4.53
C LYS A 52 1.48 -10.41 4.26
N VAL A 53 1.91 -9.66 3.27
CA VAL A 53 1.32 -8.37 2.93
C VAL A 53 1.04 -8.34 1.44
N SER A 54 -0.21 -8.04 1.09
CA SER A 54 -0.60 -7.84 -0.30
C SER A 54 -0.33 -6.40 -0.69
N VAL A 55 0.33 -6.19 -1.83
CA VAL A 55 0.64 -4.87 -2.35
C VAL A 55 -0.09 -4.69 -3.65
N GLN A 56 -0.82 -3.60 -3.80
CA GLN A 56 -1.55 -3.29 -5.02
C GLN A 56 -1.21 -1.87 -5.46
N LEU A 57 -1.00 -1.70 -6.76
CA LEU A 57 -0.91 -0.38 -7.36
C LEU A 57 -2.26 -0.10 -7.98
N GLN A 58 -2.88 1.02 -7.61
CA GLN A 58 -4.25 1.33 -8.01
C GLN A 58 -4.34 2.69 -8.65
N LEU A 59 -5.26 2.81 -9.59
CA LEU A 59 -5.67 4.10 -10.11
C LEU A 59 -6.55 4.80 -9.08
N THR A 60 -6.44 6.12 -9.01
CA THR A 60 -7.26 6.90 -8.08
C THR A 60 -8.57 7.39 -8.70
N ASP A 61 -8.74 7.21 -10.00
CA ASP A 61 -9.92 7.72 -10.72
C ASP A 61 -11.19 7.04 -10.23
N PRO A 62 -12.12 7.78 -9.64
CA PRO A 62 -13.35 7.17 -9.12
C PRO A 62 -14.30 6.67 -10.20
N GLU A 63 -14.11 7.07 -11.47
CA GLU A 63 -14.96 6.62 -12.55
C GLU A 63 -14.54 5.27 -13.08
N VAL A 64 -13.37 4.78 -12.70
CA VAL A 64 -12.92 3.44 -13.06
C VAL A 64 -13.47 2.46 -12.04
N LYS A 65 -14.03 1.34 -12.50
CA LYS A 65 -14.57 0.34 -11.59
C LYS A 65 -13.47 -0.16 -10.65
N ALA A 66 -13.85 -0.50 -9.42
CA ALA A 66 -12.86 -0.89 -8.41
C ALA A 66 -11.95 -2.02 -8.87
N VAL A 67 -12.52 -3.01 -9.56
CA VAL A 67 -11.74 -4.14 -10.03
C VAL A 67 -10.74 -3.71 -11.12
N ASP A 68 -11.10 -2.71 -11.91
CA ASP A 68 -10.25 -2.24 -13.00
C ASP A 68 -9.22 -1.22 -12.53
N ARG A 69 -9.33 -0.74 -11.29
CA ARG A 69 -8.35 0.20 -10.76
C ARG A 69 -7.04 -0.48 -10.37
N ILE A 70 -7.07 -1.79 -10.15
CA ILE A 70 -5.87 -2.51 -9.74
C ILE A 70 -5.01 -2.73 -10.97
N VAL A 71 -3.88 -2.02 -11.00
CA VAL A 71 -2.95 -2.08 -12.13
C VAL A 71 -1.97 -3.22 -11.94
N LYS A 72 -1.54 -3.44 -10.70
CA LYS A 72 -0.54 -4.45 -10.41
C LYS A 72 -0.72 -4.93 -8.98
N ARG A 73 -0.46 -6.21 -8.76
CA ARG A 73 -0.61 -6.80 -7.44
C ARG A 73 0.47 -7.83 -7.19
N SER A 74 0.96 -7.90 -5.96
CA SER A 74 1.92 -8.91 -5.55
C SER A 74 1.81 -9.11 -4.04
N ASP A 75 2.20 -10.28 -3.56
CA ASP A 75 2.28 -10.54 -2.14
C ASP A 75 3.75 -10.56 -1.73
N LYS A 76 4.06 -9.95 -0.60
CA LYS A 76 5.42 -9.90 -0.07
C LYS A 76 5.43 -10.39 1.35
N MET A 77 6.58 -10.88 1.77
CA MET A 77 6.76 -11.34 3.14
C MET A 77 7.41 -10.19 3.92
N GLY A 78 6.67 -9.65 4.87
CA GLY A 78 7.15 -8.56 5.70
C GLY A 78 6.68 -7.19 5.22
N LEU A 79 6.34 -6.33 6.18
CA LEU A 79 5.78 -5.03 5.86
C LEU A 79 6.81 -4.10 5.21
N TYR A 80 8.05 -4.14 5.67
CA TYR A 80 9.06 -3.24 5.12
C TYR A 80 9.32 -3.54 3.64
N GLN A 81 9.43 -4.83 3.28
CA GLN A 81 9.63 -5.20 1.89
C GLN A 81 8.44 -4.78 1.04
N ALA A 82 7.24 -4.94 1.58
CA ALA A 82 6.03 -4.52 0.87
C ALA A 82 6.03 -3.01 0.63
N MET A 83 6.45 -2.23 1.62
CA MET A 83 6.51 -0.78 1.47
C MET A 83 7.54 -0.35 0.43
N VAL A 84 8.69 -1.01 0.41
CA VAL A 84 9.74 -0.68 -0.57
C VAL A 84 9.23 -0.94 -1.98
N ILE A 85 8.56 -2.07 -2.19
CA ILE A 85 8.01 -2.40 -3.51
C ILE A 85 6.90 -1.42 -3.88
N ALA A 86 6.05 -1.06 -2.93
CA ALA A 86 4.99 -0.09 -3.17
C ALA A 86 5.57 1.24 -3.64
N ASP A 87 6.65 1.68 -2.99
CA ASP A 87 7.29 2.93 -3.37
C ASP A 87 7.89 2.87 -4.78
N ILE A 88 8.54 1.76 -5.10
CA ILE A 88 9.13 1.58 -6.44
C ILE A 88 8.04 1.61 -7.51
N TRP A 89 6.96 0.86 -7.31
CA TRP A 89 5.87 0.83 -8.27
C TRP A 89 5.24 2.21 -8.45
N LEU A 90 5.03 2.90 -7.32
CA LEU A 90 4.38 4.21 -7.34
C LEU A 90 5.26 5.23 -8.05
N GLU A 91 6.55 5.23 -7.75
CA GLU A 91 7.48 6.15 -8.40
C GLU A 91 7.50 5.93 -9.92
N ARG A 92 7.56 4.69 -10.34
CA ARG A 92 7.60 4.39 -11.76
C ARG A 92 6.31 4.77 -12.46
N ALA A 93 5.18 4.48 -11.83
CA ALA A 93 3.89 4.81 -12.42
C ALA A 93 3.70 6.31 -12.56
N LEU A 94 4.08 7.07 -11.52
CA LEU A 94 3.91 8.51 -11.54
C LEU A 94 4.89 9.20 -12.46
N SER A 95 6.05 8.59 -12.70
CA SER A 95 7.03 9.17 -13.61
C SER A 95 6.74 8.86 -15.08
N GLY A 96 5.70 8.07 -15.34
CA GLY A 96 5.34 7.72 -16.69
C GLY A 96 6.16 6.58 -17.28
N ASP A 97 6.83 5.80 -16.42
CA ASP A 97 7.61 4.66 -16.85
C ASP A 97 6.68 3.58 -17.37
N SER A 98 6.83 3.19 -18.64
CA SER A 98 5.96 2.18 -19.24
C SER A 98 6.31 0.76 -18.79
N ASN A 99 7.44 0.59 -18.11
CA ASN A 99 7.88 -0.73 -17.67
C ASN A 99 7.61 -0.91 -16.19
N ILE A 100 6.37 -0.78 -15.79
CA ILE A 100 6.00 -0.94 -14.39
C ILE A 100 5.69 -2.38 -14.02
N ASP A 101 5.89 -3.28 -14.91
CA ASP A 101 5.65 -4.70 -14.67
C ASP A 101 6.60 -5.29 -13.65
#